data_a2f648bb196de1221c55d69a5cb045a6
#
_entry.id   a2f648bb196de1221c55d69a5cb045a6
#
_cell.length_a   1.000
_cell.length_b   1.000
_cell.length_c   1.000
_cell.angle_alpha   90.00
_cell.angle_beta   90.00
_cell.angle_gamma   90.00
#
_symmetry.space_group_name_H-M   'P 1'
#
loop_
_entity.id
_entity.type
_entity.pdbx_description
1 polymer ?
#
loop_
_entity_poly.entity_id
_entity_poly.type
_entity_poly.pdbx_seq_one_letter_code
_entity_poly.pdbx_strand_id
1 'polypeptide(L)'
;KKTNRTSASRYSLKRAIFELWPTGYPFERLVAALLREKGFKTSVSVILYGECVTHEIDVLAEKEGSVYAIECKFHSDANAVSNVKIPLYINSRFLDIQKQWNTNSKNTTHLKQGWLVTNTRFTIDAINYAKCVGLTLLSWDYPLNNGIKDNIDSFDLYPITTLINLSKDEKTTLISKDIILVKELYENKIVLEKMQITSDRIVKILNEVKELYKI
;
A
#
# COMPACT_ATOMS: atom_id res chain seq x y z
N LYS A 1 22.84 1.05 -11.14
CA LYS A 1 22.84 2.53 -11.09
C LYS A 1 21.40 3.00 -10.99
N LYS A 2 20.97 3.43 -9.80
CA LYS A 2 19.65 4.05 -9.59
C LYS A 2 19.62 5.34 -10.41
N THR A 3 18.80 5.38 -11.47
CA THR A 3 18.53 6.61 -12.20
C THR A 3 17.69 7.52 -11.31
N ASN A 4 18.22 8.68 -10.95
CA ASN A 4 17.44 9.73 -10.31
C ASN A 4 16.27 10.07 -11.24
N ARG A 5 15.06 9.69 -10.84
CA ARG A 5 13.86 10.16 -11.51
C ARG A 5 13.77 11.67 -11.34
N THR A 6 13.44 12.37 -12.41
CA THR A 6 13.25 13.82 -12.40
C THR A 6 12.08 14.19 -11.47
N SER A 7 12.05 15.43 -10.97
CA SER A 7 10.95 15.96 -10.15
C SER A 7 9.58 15.75 -10.80
N ALA A 8 9.49 15.81 -12.13
CA ALA A 8 8.28 15.58 -12.90
C ALA A 8 7.76 14.13 -12.77
N SER A 9 8.64 13.12 -12.82
CA SER A 9 8.23 11.70 -12.67
C SER A 9 7.81 11.37 -11.24
N ARG A 10 8.39 12.02 -10.23
CA ARG A 10 7.96 11.89 -8.83
C ARG A 10 6.60 12.53 -8.58
N TYR A 11 6.32 13.67 -9.21
CA TYR A 11 5.00 14.30 -9.15
C TYR A 11 3.92 13.43 -9.81
N SER A 12 4.24 12.87 -10.97
CA SER A 12 3.37 11.92 -11.68
C SER A 12 3.05 10.68 -10.82
N LEU A 13 4.05 10.09 -10.13
CA LEU A 13 3.85 8.95 -9.24
C LEU A 13 2.95 9.30 -8.06
N LYS A 14 3.16 10.46 -7.42
CA LYS A 14 2.31 10.91 -6.33
C LYS A 14 0.85 11.04 -6.77
N ARG A 15 0.61 11.67 -7.92
CA ARG A 15 -0.72 11.77 -8.51
C ARG A 15 -1.35 10.39 -8.77
N ALA A 16 -0.57 9.46 -9.32
CA ALA A 16 -1.05 8.11 -9.59
C ALA A 16 -1.52 7.38 -8.32
N ILE A 17 -0.89 7.60 -7.17
CA ILE A 17 -1.35 7.05 -5.88
C ILE A 17 -2.71 7.63 -5.50
N PHE A 18 -2.95 8.94 -5.68
CA PHE A 18 -4.25 9.54 -5.41
C PHE A 18 -5.35 9.07 -6.36
N GLU A 19 -4.99 8.66 -7.57
CA GLU A 19 -5.91 8.09 -8.56
C GLU A 19 -6.34 6.63 -8.24
N LEU A 20 -5.81 6.01 -7.18
CA LEU A 20 -6.30 4.72 -6.66
C LEU A 20 -7.68 4.80 -5.97
N TRP A 21 -8.22 6.01 -5.84
CA TRP A 21 -9.61 6.28 -5.43
C TRP A 21 -10.64 5.48 -6.29
N PRO A 22 -11.87 5.11 -5.80
CA PRO A 22 -12.57 5.74 -4.68
C PRO A 22 -12.48 5.04 -3.32
N THR A 23 -11.88 3.88 -3.20
CA THR A 23 -11.80 3.17 -1.92
C THR A 23 -10.36 3.12 -1.39
N GLY A 24 -10.17 2.74 -0.12
CA GLY A 24 -8.84 2.50 0.46
C GLY A 24 -8.21 1.19 -0.02
N TYR A 25 -9.02 0.23 -0.47
CA TYR A 25 -8.59 -1.12 -0.80
C TYR A 25 -7.43 -1.22 -1.83
N PRO A 26 -7.41 -0.47 -2.95
CA PRO A 26 -6.26 -0.51 -3.85
C PRO A 26 -4.96 -0.04 -3.19
N PHE A 27 -5.04 0.88 -2.23
CA PHE A 27 -3.88 1.33 -1.47
C PHE A 27 -3.41 0.26 -0.48
N GLU A 28 -4.31 -0.46 0.18
CA GLU A 28 -4.00 -1.61 1.04
C GLU A 28 -3.28 -2.71 0.23
N ARG A 29 -3.73 -2.99 -0.98
CA ARG A 29 -3.11 -3.92 -1.92
C ARG A 29 -1.68 -3.50 -2.30
N LEU A 30 -1.47 -2.20 -2.57
CA LEU A 30 -0.14 -1.65 -2.84
C LEU A 30 0.78 -1.81 -1.62
N VAL A 31 0.29 -1.51 -0.41
CA VAL A 31 1.04 -1.69 0.84
C VAL A 31 1.38 -3.16 1.07
N ALA A 32 0.43 -4.07 0.84
CA ALA A 32 0.67 -5.50 0.94
C ALA A 32 1.74 -5.97 -0.07
N ALA A 33 1.73 -5.47 -1.30
CA ALA A 33 2.75 -5.76 -2.31
C ALA A 33 4.13 -5.26 -1.88
N LEU A 34 4.20 -4.04 -1.32
CA LEU A 34 5.45 -3.46 -0.79
C LEU A 34 6.03 -4.33 0.34
N LEU A 35 5.17 -4.82 1.23
CA LEU A 35 5.61 -5.70 2.32
C LEU A 35 6.07 -7.07 1.79
N ARG A 36 5.44 -7.62 0.74
CA ARG A 36 5.92 -8.85 0.09
C ARG A 36 7.32 -8.70 -0.48
N GLU A 37 7.63 -7.58 -1.13
CA GLU A 37 8.99 -7.31 -1.62
C GLU A 37 10.02 -7.17 -0.47
N LYS A 38 9.58 -6.81 0.72
CA LYS A 38 10.41 -6.81 1.95
C LYS A 38 10.50 -8.18 2.62
N GLY A 39 9.94 -9.24 2.02
CA GLY A 39 10.00 -10.62 2.50
C GLY A 39 8.93 -11.00 3.52
N PHE A 40 7.85 -10.23 3.62
CA PHE A 40 6.70 -10.60 4.43
C PHE A 40 5.71 -11.46 3.64
N LYS A 41 5.08 -12.43 4.29
CA LYS A 41 3.83 -13.02 3.84
C LYS A 41 2.67 -12.10 4.25
N THR A 42 1.77 -11.77 3.34
CA THR A 42 0.70 -10.80 3.62
C THR A 42 -0.69 -11.35 3.31
N SER A 43 -1.67 -10.93 4.10
CA SER A 43 -3.11 -11.11 3.85
C SER A 43 -3.80 -9.75 3.99
N VAL A 44 -4.81 -9.47 3.17
CA VAL A 44 -5.54 -8.19 3.15
C VAL A 44 -6.95 -8.39 3.69
N SER A 45 -7.51 -7.37 4.34
CA SER A 45 -8.87 -7.35 4.90
C SER A 45 -9.14 -8.54 5.85
N VAL A 46 -8.30 -8.68 6.87
CA VAL A 46 -8.38 -9.79 7.83
C VAL A 46 -9.15 -9.38 9.08
N ILE A 47 -10.15 -10.18 9.47
CA ILE A 47 -10.86 -9.96 10.74
C ILE A 47 -10.10 -10.68 11.86
N LEU A 48 -9.69 -9.94 12.88
CA LEU A 48 -9.05 -10.44 14.08
C LEU A 48 -9.92 -10.19 15.31
N TYR A 49 -9.84 -11.10 16.26
CA TYR A 49 -10.50 -10.97 17.55
C TYR A 49 -9.56 -10.22 18.51
N GLY A 50 -10.02 -9.10 19.05
CA GLY A 50 -9.43 -8.47 20.21
C GLY A 50 -9.95 -9.08 21.50
N GLU A 51 -9.44 -8.63 22.63
CA GLU A 51 -9.97 -9.01 23.94
C GLU A 51 -11.39 -8.46 24.15
N CYS A 52 -11.63 -7.25 23.70
CA CYS A 52 -12.90 -6.54 23.88
C CYS A 52 -13.82 -6.63 22.67
N VAL A 53 -13.30 -6.44 21.46
CA VAL A 53 -14.08 -6.38 20.22
C VAL A 53 -13.33 -6.98 19.05
N THR A 54 -14.05 -7.24 17.95
CA THR A 54 -13.43 -7.65 16.69
C THR A 54 -12.93 -6.44 15.90
N HIS A 55 -11.82 -6.64 15.16
CA HIS A 55 -11.20 -5.62 14.33
C HIS A 55 -10.96 -6.13 12.91
N GLU A 56 -11.31 -5.34 11.92
CA GLU A 56 -10.82 -5.53 10.56
C GLU A 56 -9.44 -4.90 10.46
N ILE A 57 -8.46 -5.64 9.96
CA ILE A 57 -7.07 -5.21 9.75
C ILE A 57 -6.84 -5.16 8.26
N ASP A 58 -6.40 -4.00 7.76
CA ASP A 58 -6.21 -3.75 6.34
C ASP A 58 -5.16 -4.68 5.73
N VAL A 59 -4.00 -4.84 6.41
CA VAL A 59 -2.96 -5.79 6.00
C VAL A 59 -2.39 -6.49 7.22
N LEU A 60 -2.45 -7.81 7.24
CA LEU A 60 -1.72 -8.64 8.19
C LEU A 60 -0.44 -9.15 7.52
N ALA A 61 0.71 -8.92 8.14
CA ALA A 61 1.99 -9.31 7.59
C ALA A 61 2.75 -10.22 8.56
N GLU A 62 3.34 -11.29 8.03
CA GLU A 62 4.10 -12.27 8.81
C GLU A 62 5.51 -12.40 8.26
N LYS A 63 6.50 -12.38 9.16
CA LYS A 63 7.90 -12.61 8.85
C LYS A 63 8.61 -13.20 10.05
N GLU A 64 9.35 -14.30 9.84
CA GLU A 64 10.19 -14.93 10.88
C GLU A 64 9.45 -15.20 12.20
N GLY A 65 8.23 -15.77 12.11
CA GLY A 65 7.38 -16.07 13.25
C GLY A 65 6.77 -14.88 13.98
N SER A 66 7.02 -13.67 13.49
CA SER A 66 6.42 -12.44 14.01
C SER A 66 5.31 -11.95 13.08
N VAL A 67 4.21 -11.50 13.67
CA VAL A 67 3.04 -10.95 12.98
C VAL A 67 2.94 -9.45 13.25
N TYR A 68 2.52 -8.72 12.25
CA TYR A 68 2.38 -7.27 12.23
C TYR A 68 0.98 -6.91 11.74
N ALA A 69 0.28 -6.05 12.48
CA ALA A 69 -1.02 -5.52 12.08
C ALA A 69 -0.82 -4.13 11.45
N ILE A 70 -1.16 -3.98 10.20
CA ILE A 70 -0.96 -2.75 9.42
C ILE A 70 -2.32 -2.12 9.12
N GLU A 71 -2.46 -0.87 9.49
CA GLU A 71 -3.59 -0.01 9.15
C GLU A 71 -3.19 0.97 8.05
N CYS A 72 -4.03 1.12 7.04
CA CYS A 72 -3.78 1.93 5.86
C CYS A 72 -4.72 3.14 5.84
N LYS A 73 -4.20 4.33 6.06
CA LYS A 73 -4.99 5.57 6.00
C LYS A 73 -4.83 6.25 4.65
N PHE A 74 -5.73 5.94 3.72
CA PHE A 74 -5.79 6.61 2.42
C PHE A 74 -6.53 7.95 2.53
N HIS A 75 -5.95 9.00 1.96
CA HIS A 75 -6.54 10.32 1.80
C HIS A 75 -6.69 10.63 0.31
N SER A 76 -7.86 11.10 -0.10
CA SER A 76 -8.12 11.59 -1.46
C SER A 76 -7.58 13.03 -1.68
N ASP A 77 -7.43 13.81 -0.60
CA ASP A 77 -6.83 15.14 -0.64
C ASP A 77 -5.32 15.06 -0.38
N ALA A 78 -4.53 15.57 -1.33
CA ALA A 78 -3.07 15.60 -1.26
C ALA A 78 -2.51 16.49 -0.12
N ASN A 79 -3.33 17.42 0.39
CA ASN A 79 -2.96 18.31 1.50
C ASN A 79 -3.35 17.74 2.86
N ALA A 80 -4.11 16.65 2.91
CA ALA A 80 -4.48 16.01 4.16
C ALA A 80 -3.25 15.54 4.94
N VAL A 81 -3.32 15.67 6.26
CA VAL A 81 -2.25 15.26 7.18
C VAL A 81 -2.85 14.40 8.28
N SER A 82 -2.27 13.25 8.54
CA SER A 82 -2.67 12.38 9.64
C SER A 82 -2.11 12.91 10.95
N ASN A 83 -2.99 13.45 11.80
CA ASN A 83 -2.62 13.99 13.12
C ASN A 83 -2.55 12.89 14.19
N VAL A 84 -2.18 13.28 15.41
CA VAL A 84 -1.95 12.36 16.55
C VAL A 84 -3.18 11.52 16.93
N LYS A 85 -4.41 11.96 16.63
CA LYS A 85 -5.62 11.19 16.93
C LYS A 85 -5.64 9.84 16.21
N ILE A 86 -5.06 9.79 15.01
CA ILE A 86 -5.01 8.54 14.22
C ILE A 86 -4.13 7.50 14.90
N PRO A 87 -2.83 7.73 15.17
CA PRO A 87 -2.01 6.72 15.84
C PRO A 87 -2.47 6.41 17.28
N LEU A 88 -3.09 7.35 18.00
CA LEU A 88 -3.74 7.06 19.29
C LEU A 88 -4.83 5.99 19.15
N TYR A 89 -5.74 6.17 18.19
CA TYR A 89 -6.81 5.23 17.91
C TYR A 89 -6.27 3.85 17.45
N ILE A 90 -5.30 3.85 16.53
CA ILE A 90 -4.70 2.62 16.01
C ILE A 90 -3.95 1.86 17.09
N ASN A 91 -3.24 2.55 17.97
CA ASN A 91 -2.56 1.91 19.09
C ASN A 91 -3.54 1.21 20.04
N SER A 92 -4.67 1.82 20.34
CA SER A 92 -5.70 1.19 21.17
C SER A 92 -6.26 -0.08 20.52
N ARG A 93 -6.54 -0.06 19.22
CA ARG A 93 -6.96 -1.25 18.45
C ARG A 93 -5.89 -2.35 18.48
N PHE A 94 -4.66 -1.97 18.23
CA PHE A 94 -3.54 -2.90 18.22
C PHE A 94 -3.34 -3.58 19.58
N LEU A 95 -3.41 -2.84 20.69
CA LEU A 95 -3.26 -3.39 22.04
C LEU A 95 -4.38 -4.39 22.38
N ASP A 96 -5.62 -4.11 21.99
CA ASP A 96 -6.75 -5.01 22.18
C ASP A 96 -6.54 -6.35 21.42
N ILE A 97 -6.11 -6.29 20.16
CA ILE A 97 -5.79 -7.49 19.36
C ILE A 97 -4.57 -8.21 19.93
N GLN A 98 -3.50 -7.48 20.27
CA GLN A 98 -2.25 -8.06 20.75
C GLN A 98 -2.45 -8.87 22.03
N LYS A 99 -3.26 -8.37 22.95
CA LYS A 99 -3.57 -9.06 24.19
C LYS A 99 -4.24 -10.41 23.93
N GLN A 100 -5.29 -10.43 23.10
CA GLN A 100 -5.98 -11.67 22.72
C GLN A 100 -5.08 -12.62 21.93
N TRP A 101 -4.32 -12.09 20.95
CA TRP A 101 -3.45 -12.90 20.10
C TRP A 101 -2.37 -13.63 20.89
N ASN A 102 -1.66 -12.89 21.76
CA ASN A 102 -0.50 -13.40 22.48
C ASN A 102 -0.86 -14.30 23.67
N THR A 103 -2.11 -14.22 24.17
CA THR A 103 -2.61 -15.10 25.22
C THR A 103 -3.26 -16.38 24.66
N ASN A 104 -3.59 -16.42 23.38
CA ASN A 104 -4.20 -17.59 22.76
C ASN A 104 -3.15 -18.67 22.47
N SER A 105 -3.21 -19.77 23.21
CA SER A 105 -2.28 -20.91 23.08
C SER A 105 -2.30 -21.61 21.72
N LYS A 106 -3.32 -21.35 20.89
CA LYS A 106 -3.41 -21.89 19.51
C LYS A 106 -2.54 -21.10 18.52
N ASN A 107 -2.14 -19.86 18.87
CA ASN A 107 -1.27 -19.06 18.02
C ASN A 107 0.17 -19.49 18.22
N THR A 108 0.82 -19.89 17.14
CA THR A 108 2.24 -20.24 17.10
C THR A 108 3.15 -19.05 16.80
N THR A 109 2.55 -17.90 16.48
CA THR A 109 3.21 -16.65 16.14
C THR A 109 2.93 -15.59 17.20
N HIS A 110 3.77 -14.56 17.24
CA HIS A 110 3.65 -13.44 18.17
C HIS A 110 3.24 -12.17 17.43
N LEU A 111 2.12 -11.53 17.85
CA LEU A 111 1.74 -10.23 17.31
C LEU A 111 2.64 -9.15 17.92
N LYS A 112 3.61 -8.72 17.13
CA LYS A 112 4.78 -7.97 17.59
C LYS A 112 4.55 -6.46 17.60
N GLN A 113 3.95 -5.93 16.52
CA GLN A 113 3.91 -4.49 16.31
C GLN A 113 2.77 -4.07 15.41
N GLY A 114 2.17 -2.91 15.74
CA GLY A 114 1.24 -2.21 14.86
C GLY A 114 1.97 -1.24 13.91
N TRP A 115 1.48 -1.14 12.69
CA TRP A 115 1.94 -0.17 11.71
C TRP A 115 0.79 0.73 11.29
N LEU A 116 1.12 1.98 10.98
CA LEU A 116 0.19 2.91 10.34
C LEU A 116 0.84 3.45 9.07
N VAL A 117 0.17 3.26 7.94
CA VAL A 117 0.64 3.64 6.61
C VAL A 117 -0.31 4.67 6.00
N THR A 118 0.21 5.76 5.43
CA THR A 118 -0.61 6.77 4.75
C THR A 118 0.03 7.24 3.45
N ASN A 119 -0.79 7.52 2.44
CA ASN A 119 -0.35 8.11 1.17
C ASN A 119 0.01 9.61 1.27
N THR A 120 -0.22 10.24 2.43
CA THR A 120 0.08 11.67 2.68
C THR A 120 1.23 11.84 3.69
N ARG A 121 1.02 12.58 4.77
CA ARG A 121 2.03 12.91 5.78
C ARG A 121 1.49 12.74 7.18
N PHE A 122 2.39 12.66 8.15
CA PHE A 122 2.09 12.72 9.57
C PHE A 122 2.49 14.06 10.16
N THR A 123 1.74 14.52 11.18
CA THR A 123 2.20 15.61 12.05
C THR A 123 3.38 15.17 12.91
N ILE A 124 4.14 16.14 13.43
CA ILE A 124 5.24 15.86 14.38
C ILE A 124 4.74 15.12 15.61
N ASP A 125 3.58 15.52 16.16
CA ASP A 125 2.99 14.85 17.32
C ASP A 125 2.61 13.41 17.03
N ALA A 126 2.09 13.11 15.82
CA ALA A 126 1.80 11.75 15.40
C ALA A 126 3.09 10.89 15.36
N ILE A 127 4.17 11.45 14.82
CA ILE A 127 5.47 10.76 14.76
C ILE A 127 6.04 10.53 16.16
N ASN A 128 6.01 11.54 17.02
CA ASN A 128 6.53 11.45 18.40
C ASN A 128 5.75 10.43 19.22
N TYR A 129 4.41 10.46 19.13
CA TYR A 129 3.58 9.49 19.82
C TYR A 129 3.87 8.05 19.35
N ALA A 130 3.90 7.83 18.04
CA ALA A 130 4.16 6.52 17.46
C ALA A 130 5.52 5.95 17.92
N LYS A 131 6.57 6.77 17.94
CA LYS A 131 7.88 6.40 18.48
C LYS A 131 7.82 6.02 19.96
N CYS A 132 7.05 6.77 20.75
CA CYS A 132 6.91 6.53 22.18
C CYS A 132 6.26 5.17 22.49
N VAL A 133 5.22 4.79 21.72
CA VAL A 133 4.45 3.55 21.95
C VAL A 133 4.90 2.36 21.08
N GLY A 134 5.94 2.55 20.26
CA GLY A 134 6.48 1.47 19.43
C GLY A 134 5.67 1.15 18.17
N LEU A 135 4.81 2.07 17.67
CA LEU A 135 4.17 1.95 16.38
C LEU A 135 5.14 2.30 15.24
N THR A 136 5.10 1.54 14.15
CA THR A 136 5.83 1.90 12.94
C THR A 136 4.96 2.80 12.06
N LEU A 137 5.51 3.91 11.62
CA LEU A 137 4.87 4.81 10.65
C LEU A 137 5.55 4.74 9.29
N LEU A 138 4.74 4.68 8.24
CA LEU A 138 5.17 4.78 6.85
C LEU A 138 4.27 5.77 6.11
N SER A 139 4.84 6.80 5.51
CA SER A 139 4.10 7.75 4.68
C SER A 139 4.79 7.98 3.33
N TRP A 140 4.26 8.89 2.52
CA TRP A 140 4.81 9.21 1.22
C TRP A 140 6.32 9.48 1.25
N ASP A 141 6.79 10.25 2.24
CA ASP A 141 8.18 10.70 2.41
C ASP A 141 8.77 10.39 3.80
N TYR A 142 8.11 9.54 4.59
CA TYR A 142 8.58 9.13 5.92
C TYR A 142 8.54 7.60 6.07
N PRO A 143 9.59 6.98 6.65
CA PRO A 143 10.85 7.57 7.11
C PRO A 143 11.68 8.17 5.97
N LEU A 144 12.55 9.12 6.28
CA LEU A 144 13.40 9.75 5.27
C LEU A 144 14.20 8.69 4.49
N ASN A 145 14.18 8.79 3.15
CA ASN A 145 14.81 7.85 2.21
C ASN A 145 14.27 6.40 2.27
N ASN A 146 13.14 6.17 2.93
CA ASN A 146 12.46 4.87 2.98
C ASN A 146 10.94 5.04 3.06
N GLY A 147 10.42 6.15 2.54
CA GLY A 147 8.99 6.40 2.39
C GLY A 147 8.36 5.54 1.29
N ILE A 148 7.04 5.66 1.11
CA ILE A 148 6.31 4.91 0.07
C ILE A 148 6.91 5.16 -1.31
N LYS A 149 7.22 6.43 -1.65
CA LYS A 149 7.84 6.81 -2.94
C LYS A 149 9.15 6.07 -3.19
N ASP A 150 10.01 5.99 -2.17
CA ASP A 150 11.32 5.35 -2.28
C ASP A 150 11.20 3.84 -2.45
N ASN A 151 10.22 3.24 -1.76
CA ASN A 151 9.93 1.82 -1.86
C ASN A 151 9.32 1.44 -3.23
N ILE A 152 8.39 2.25 -3.77
CA ILE A 152 7.84 2.03 -5.11
C ILE A 152 8.96 2.06 -6.15
N ASP A 153 9.85 3.05 -6.10
CA ASP A 153 10.98 3.15 -7.03
C ASP A 153 12.02 2.03 -6.84
N SER A 154 12.17 1.53 -5.61
CA SER A 154 13.15 0.47 -5.31
C SER A 154 12.72 -0.92 -5.74
N PHE A 155 11.40 -1.18 -5.71
CA PHE A 155 10.81 -2.49 -5.99
C PHE A 155 9.97 -2.50 -7.28
N ASP A 156 9.99 -1.41 -8.05
CA ASP A 156 9.22 -1.26 -9.29
C ASP A 156 7.71 -1.51 -9.12
N LEU A 157 7.15 -1.08 -7.99
CA LEU A 157 5.73 -1.28 -7.62
C LEU A 157 4.82 -0.19 -8.18
N TYR A 158 4.93 0.10 -9.47
CA TYR A 158 4.15 1.16 -10.10
C TYR A 158 2.67 0.78 -10.17
N PRO A 159 1.75 1.63 -9.62
CA PRO A 159 0.32 1.40 -9.80
C PRO A 159 -0.08 1.61 -11.27
N ILE A 160 -1.12 0.90 -11.73
CA ILE A 160 -1.61 1.03 -13.12
C ILE A 160 -2.05 2.45 -13.48
N THR A 161 -2.38 3.25 -12.48
CA THR A 161 -2.74 4.67 -12.63
C THR A 161 -1.58 5.53 -13.14
N THR A 162 -0.33 5.04 -13.11
CA THR A 162 0.83 5.71 -13.74
C THR A 162 0.80 5.66 -15.27
N LEU A 163 0.09 4.70 -15.87
CA LEU A 163 0.04 4.53 -17.32
C LEU A 163 -0.84 5.61 -17.96
N ILE A 164 -0.29 6.33 -18.94
CA ILE A 164 -0.98 7.43 -19.63
C ILE A 164 -1.82 6.95 -20.81
N ASN A 165 -1.47 5.78 -21.39
CA ASN A 165 -2.20 5.18 -22.50
C ASN A 165 -3.49 4.43 -22.06
N LEU A 166 -3.74 4.30 -20.76
CA LEU A 166 -5.01 3.84 -20.19
C LEU A 166 -5.92 5.04 -19.88
N SER A 167 -7.17 4.97 -20.34
CA SER A 167 -8.19 5.94 -19.95
C SER A 167 -8.56 5.78 -18.45
N LYS A 168 -9.25 6.79 -17.90
CA LYS A 168 -9.72 6.73 -16.50
C LYS A 168 -10.65 5.54 -16.26
N ASP A 169 -11.58 5.27 -17.19
CA ASP A 169 -12.54 4.17 -17.06
C ASP A 169 -11.86 2.80 -17.17
N GLU A 170 -10.84 2.68 -18.02
CA GLU A 170 -10.03 1.47 -18.13
C GLU A 170 -9.24 1.20 -16.87
N LYS A 171 -8.63 2.23 -16.28
CA LYS A 171 -7.96 2.13 -14.97
C LYS A 171 -8.93 1.68 -13.88
N THR A 172 -10.11 2.30 -13.80
CA THR A 172 -11.16 1.92 -12.83
C THR A 172 -11.60 0.48 -13.03
N THR A 173 -11.78 0.05 -14.28
CA THR A 173 -12.15 -1.34 -14.61
C THR A 173 -11.05 -2.34 -14.20
N LEU A 174 -9.78 -2.01 -14.42
CA LEU A 174 -8.66 -2.86 -14.00
C LEU A 174 -8.59 -2.97 -12.47
N ILE A 175 -8.73 -1.84 -11.76
CA ILE A 175 -8.78 -1.81 -10.29
C ILE A 175 -9.94 -2.67 -9.77
N SER A 176 -11.12 -2.59 -10.36
CA SER A 176 -12.27 -3.43 -9.96
C SER A 176 -12.05 -4.93 -10.22
N LYS A 177 -11.12 -5.28 -11.08
CA LYS A 177 -10.66 -6.66 -11.35
C LYS A 177 -9.42 -7.05 -10.51
N ASP A 178 -9.11 -6.27 -9.49
CA ASP A 178 -7.98 -6.49 -8.58
C ASP A 178 -6.60 -6.42 -9.27
N ILE A 179 -6.51 -5.72 -10.40
CA ILE A 179 -5.24 -5.40 -11.09
C ILE A 179 -4.85 -3.99 -10.69
N ILE A 180 -3.95 -3.88 -9.72
CA ILE A 180 -3.54 -2.62 -9.10
C ILE A 180 -2.17 -2.16 -9.61
N LEU A 181 -1.28 -3.11 -9.88
CA LEU A 181 0.11 -2.85 -10.27
C LEU A 181 0.31 -3.08 -11.77
N VAL A 182 1.20 -2.31 -12.35
CA VAL A 182 1.59 -2.44 -13.76
C VAL A 182 2.16 -3.83 -14.06
N LYS A 183 2.91 -4.43 -13.11
CA LYS A 183 3.41 -5.81 -13.27
C LYS A 183 2.28 -6.84 -13.33
N GLU A 184 1.21 -6.68 -12.53
CA GLU A 184 0.04 -7.56 -12.57
C GLU A 184 -0.69 -7.47 -13.92
N LEU A 185 -0.78 -6.25 -14.49
CA LEU A 185 -1.30 -6.05 -15.84
C LEU A 185 -0.43 -6.74 -16.89
N TYR A 186 0.90 -6.64 -16.79
CA TYR A 186 1.82 -7.26 -17.73
C TYR A 186 1.76 -8.79 -17.71
N GLU A 187 1.63 -9.39 -16.53
CA GLU A 187 1.45 -10.82 -16.34
C GLU A 187 0.08 -11.31 -16.86
N ASN A 188 -0.96 -10.46 -16.78
CA ASN A 188 -2.33 -10.77 -17.18
C ASN A 188 -2.81 -9.89 -18.36
N LYS A 189 -1.95 -9.66 -19.35
CA LYS A 189 -2.23 -8.74 -20.49
C LYS A 189 -3.47 -9.10 -21.30
N ILE A 190 -3.92 -10.36 -21.27
CA ILE A 190 -5.15 -10.81 -21.94
C ILE A 190 -6.40 -10.07 -21.41
N VAL A 191 -6.35 -9.46 -20.24
CA VAL A 191 -7.44 -8.64 -19.73
C VAL A 191 -7.74 -7.44 -20.62
N LEU A 192 -6.74 -6.87 -21.30
CA LEU A 192 -6.90 -5.75 -22.21
C LEU A 192 -7.77 -6.12 -23.42
N GLU A 193 -7.60 -7.34 -23.95
CA GLU A 193 -8.44 -7.88 -25.02
C GLU A 193 -9.88 -8.10 -24.54
N LYS A 194 -10.03 -8.69 -23.33
CA LYS A 194 -11.35 -8.90 -22.71
C LYS A 194 -12.09 -7.58 -22.43
N MET A 195 -11.37 -6.48 -22.27
CA MET A 195 -11.92 -5.12 -22.16
C MET A 195 -12.23 -4.48 -23.52
N GLN A 196 -12.09 -5.23 -24.62
CA GLN A 196 -12.33 -4.76 -25.99
C GLN A 196 -11.45 -3.58 -26.41
N ILE A 197 -10.24 -3.48 -25.84
CA ILE A 197 -9.25 -2.49 -26.25
C ILE A 197 -8.66 -2.93 -27.59
N THR A 198 -8.57 -2.00 -28.55
CA THR A 198 -8.05 -2.31 -29.88
C THR A 198 -6.59 -2.72 -29.86
N SER A 199 -6.18 -3.61 -30.79
CA SER A 199 -4.81 -4.15 -30.86
C SER A 199 -3.74 -3.06 -30.88
N ASP A 200 -3.97 -1.96 -31.65
CA ASP A 200 -3.04 -0.84 -31.72
C ASP A 200 -2.86 -0.14 -30.38
N ARG A 201 -3.93 0.00 -29.59
CA ARG A 201 -3.84 0.56 -28.25
C ARG A 201 -3.17 -0.38 -27.27
N ILE A 202 -3.46 -1.68 -27.34
CA ILE A 202 -2.77 -2.70 -26.53
C ILE A 202 -1.27 -2.62 -26.75
N VAL A 203 -0.81 -2.51 -27.99
CA VAL A 203 0.62 -2.35 -28.32
C VAL A 203 1.19 -1.09 -27.67
N LYS A 204 0.49 0.04 -27.72
CA LYS A 204 0.93 1.30 -27.07
C LYS A 204 1.03 1.15 -25.56
N ILE A 205 0.04 0.55 -24.90
CA ILE A 205 0.02 0.31 -23.45
C ILE A 205 1.19 -0.61 -23.06
N LEU A 206 1.40 -1.72 -23.78
CA LEU A 206 2.48 -2.65 -23.47
C LEU A 206 3.88 -2.06 -23.74
N ASN A 207 4.03 -1.19 -24.74
CA ASN A 207 5.28 -0.47 -24.95
C ASN A 207 5.57 0.51 -23.80
N GLU A 208 4.54 1.25 -23.33
CA GLU A 208 4.66 2.11 -22.14
C GLU A 208 5.10 1.32 -20.91
N VAL A 209 4.55 0.12 -20.71
CA VAL A 209 4.96 -0.80 -19.63
C VAL A 209 6.44 -1.18 -19.76
N LYS A 210 6.88 -1.56 -20.96
CA LYS A 210 8.28 -1.92 -21.21
C LYS A 210 9.24 -0.76 -20.94
N GLU A 211 8.88 0.44 -21.38
CA GLU A 211 9.66 1.65 -21.10
C GLU A 211 9.76 1.95 -19.60
N LEU A 212 8.66 1.74 -18.85
CA LEU A 212 8.62 1.97 -17.40
C LEU A 212 9.59 1.03 -16.66
N TYR A 213 9.65 -0.24 -17.06
CA TYR A 213 10.52 -1.27 -16.46
C TYR A 213 11.88 -1.41 -17.15
N LYS A 214 12.11 -0.69 -18.27
CA LYS A 214 13.35 -0.78 -19.08
C LYS A 214 13.66 -2.21 -19.57
N ILE A 215 12.65 -2.94 -20.00
CA ILE A 215 12.72 -4.31 -20.56
C ILE A 215 12.35 -4.34 -22.04
#